data_5f5a333db7bbb5ae609a73f8a957866d
#
_entry.id   5f5a333db7bbb5ae609a73f8a957866d
#
_cell.length_a   1.000
_cell.length_b   1.000
_cell.length_c   1.000
_cell.angle_alpha   90.00
_cell.angle_beta   90.00
_cell.angle_gamma   90.00
#
_symmetry.space_group_name_H-M   'P 1'
#
loop_
_entity.id
_entity.type
_entity.pdbx_description
1 polymer ?
#
loop_
_entity_poly.entity_id
_entity_poly.type
_entity_poly.pdbx_seq_one_letter_code
_entity_poly.pdbx_strand_id
1 'polypeptide(L)'
;MITEVTKLLGIQYPVIQGGMAWVAEHHLAAAVSEAGGLGLIGASAAPAEWVRNEIREAKKLTDKPFGVNIMLMHPLADEFAKIVVEEGVQVVTTGAGNPGKYIQMWKEAGIKVIPVVAA
;
A
#
# COMPACT_ATOMS: atom_id res chain seq x y z
N MET A 1 15.53 12.93 9.08
CA MET A 1 16.24 12.88 7.78
C MET A 1 15.28 13.28 6.68
N ILE A 2 15.63 14.26 5.88
CA ILE A 2 14.76 14.74 4.80
C ILE A 2 15.37 14.33 3.48
N THR A 3 14.64 13.50 2.70
CA THR A 3 15.03 13.06 1.36
C THR A 3 13.85 13.27 0.42
N GLU A 4 14.08 13.10 -0.89
CA GLU A 4 12.98 13.16 -1.86
C GLU A 4 11.92 12.11 -1.56
N VAL A 5 12.33 10.91 -1.16
CA VAL A 5 11.41 9.82 -0.82
C VAL A 5 10.59 10.18 0.42
N THR A 6 11.21 10.72 1.47
CA THR A 6 10.48 11.08 2.69
C THR A 6 9.47 12.19 2.44
N LYS A 7 9.82 13.16 1.60
CA LYS A 7 8.89 14.23 1.22
C LYS A 7 7.72 13.69 0.40
N LEU A 8 8.01 12.85 -0.58
CA LEU A 8 6.99 12.30 -1.49
C LEU A 8 5.98 11.46 -0.72
N LEU A 9 6.45 10.61 0.18
CA LEU A 9 5.60 9.67 0.92
C LEU A 9 5.07 10.23 2.23
N GLY A 10 5.55 11.37 2.68
CA GLY A 10 5.11 11.96 3.95
C GLY A 10 5.59 11.18 5.16
N ILE A 11 6.76 10.55 5.08
CA ILE A 11 7.33 9.73 6.14
C ILE A 11 8.59 10.36 6.73
N GLN A 12 8.97 9.96 7.93
CA GLN A 12 10.11 10.52 8.65
C GLN A 12 11.44 9.95 8.17
N TYR A 13 11.48 8.65 7.89
CA TYR A 13 12.69 7.94 7.48
C TYR A 13 12.46 7.28 6.14
N PRO A 14 13.48 7.20 5.25
CA PRO A 14 13.34 6.57 3.93
C PRO A 14 13.39 5.04 4.03
N VAL A 15 12.46 4.47 4.81
CA VAL A 15 12.36 3.02 5.04
C VAL A 15 10.96 2.57 4.67
N ILE A 16 10.88 1.53 3.85
CA ILE A 16 9.62 0.93 3.42
C ILE A 16 9.66 -0.55 3.79
N GLN A 17 8.66 -0.99 4.57
CA GLN A 17 8.53 -2.42 4.88
C GLN A 17 7.79 -3.08 3.72
N GLY A 18 8.35 -4.14 3.15
CA GLY A 18 7.75 -4.86 2.05
C GLY A 18 6.45 -5.57 2.42
N GLY A 19 5.53 -5.67 1.48
CA GLY A 19 4.30 -6.44 1.67
C GLY A 19 4.61 -7.93 1.67
N MET A 20 4.10 -8.64 2.67
CA MET A 20 4.28 -10.08 2.81
C MET A 20 2.93 -10.71 3.15
N ALA A 21 2.51 -11.70 2.34
CA ALA A 21 1.22 -12.36 2.53
C ALA A 21 1.09 -12.89 3.96
N TRP A 22 -0.03 -12.59 4.62
CA TRP A 22 -0.39 -13.01 5.98
C TRP A 22 0.53 -12.49 7.11
N VAL A 23 1.75 -12.04 6.79
CA VAL A 23 2.70 -11.50 7.75
C VAL A 23 2.59 -9.97 7.81
N ALA A 24 2.60 -9.32 6.65
CA ALA A 24 2.44 -7.87 6.56
C ALA A 24 0.94 -7.53 6.59
N GLU A 25 0.38 -7.51 7.78
CA GLU A 25 -1.01 -7.18 8.03
C GLU A 25 -1.08 -5.83 8.77
N HIS A 26 -2.28 -5.46 9.26
CA HIS A 26 -2.48 -4.12 9.82
C HIS A 26 -1.58 -3.79 11.02
N HIS A 27 -1.27 -4.75 11.88
CA HIS A 27 -0.42 -4.48 13.05
C HIS A 27 1.00 -4.11 12.63
N LEU A 28 1.60 -4.91 11.73
CA LEU A 28 2.95 -4.62 11.25
C LEU A 28 2.99 -3.32 10.46
N ALA A 29 2.04 -3.13 9.56
CA ALA A 29 1.99 -1.93 8.73
C ALA A 29 1.84 -0.67 9.59
N ALA A 30 0.93 -0.68 10.55
CA ALA A 30 0.73 0.46 11.44
C ALA A 30 1.95 0.72 12.32
N ALA A 31 2.59 -0.33 12.84
CA ALA A 31 3.78 -0.19 13.68
C ALA A 31 4.94 0.45 12.90
N VAL A 32 5.18 0.03 11.67
CA VAL A 32 6.24 0.60 10.84
C VAL A 32 5.93 2.07 10.53
N SER A 33 4.69 2.38 10.19
CA SER A 33 4.30 3.76 9.88
C SER A 33 4.40 4.66 11.11
N GLU A 34 3.99 4.19 12.29
CA GLU A 34 4.14 4.94 13.54
C GLU A 34 5.61 5.19 13.88
N ALA A 35 6.49 4.25 13.52
CA ALA A 35 7.92 4.40 13.75
C ALA A 35 8.59 5.36 12.76
N GLY A 36 7.88 5.87 11.77
CA GLY A 36 8.37 6.87 10.83
C GLY A 36 8.75 6.35 9.46
N GLY A 37 8.58 5.07 9.19
CA GLY A 37 8.73 4.47 7.86
C GLY A 37 7.40 4.39 7.12
N LEU A 38 7.36 3.61 6.06
CA LEU A 38 6.12 3.30 5.33
C LEU A 38 5.79 1.83 5.52
N GLY A 39 4.72 1.52 6.24
CA GLY A 39 4.22 0.17 6.38
C GLY A 39 3.34 -0.20 5.20
N LEU A 40 3.39 -1.46 4.77
CA LEU A 40 2.58 -1.96 3.67
C LEU A 40 1.78 -3.19 4.09
N ILE A 41 0.50 -3.20 3.75
CA ILE A 41 -0.37 -4.36 3.90
C ILE A 41 -0.22 -5.22 2.63
N GLY A 42 0.01 -6.52 2.80
CA GLY A 42 0.09 -7.45 1.67
C GLY A 42 -1.29 -7.96 1.28
N ALA A 43 -1.73 -7.66 0.06
CA ALA A 43 -3.05 -8.05 -0.42
C ALA A 43 -3.05 -9.36 -1.22
N SER A 44 -1.91 -9.97 -1.43
CA SER A 44 -1.71 -10.97 -2.49
C SER A 44 -2.35 -12.33 -2.27
N ALA A 45 -2.77 -12.69 -1.06
CA ALA A 45 -3.30 -14.03 -0.80
C ALA A 45 -4.66 -14.01 -0.11
N ALA A 46 -5.30 -12.86 -0.02
CA ALA A 46 -6.47 -12.68 0.83
C ALA A 46 -7.71 -12.34 0.02
N PRO A 47 -8.92 -12.62 0.55
CA PRO A 47 -10.16 -12.11 -0.03
C PRO A 47 -10.20 -10.58 0.02
N ALA A 48 -10.96 -9.98 -0.91
CA ALA A 48 -11.08 -8.52 -1.00
C ALA A 48 -11.57 -7.89 0.32
N GLU A 49 -12.55 -8.49 0.96
CA GLU A 49 -13.08 -7.96 2.22
C GLU A 49 -12.06 -8.01 3.36
N TRP A 50 -11.18 -9.01 3.37
CA TRP A 50 -10.08 -9.06 4.33
C TRP A 50 -9.16 -7.85 4.15
N VAL A 51 -8.82 -7.52 2.90
CA VAL A 51 -7.97 -6.37 2.59
C VAL A 51 -8.63 -5.08 3.07
N ARG A 52 -9.92 -4.90 2.78
CA ARG A 52 -10.66 -3.73 3.23
C ARG A 52 -10.64 -3.61 4.75
N ASN A 53 -10.88 -4.71 5.43
CA ASN A 53 -10.87 -4.73 6.89
C ASN A 53 -9.48 -4.40 7.45
N GLU A 54 -8.42 -4.92 6.84
CA GLU A 54 -7.05 -4.63 7.26
C GLU A 54 -6.71 -3.15 7.11
N ILE A 55 -7.15 -2.52 6.03
CA ILE A 55 -6.97 -1.08 5.86
C ILE A 55 -7.67 -0.30 6.97
N ARG A 56 -8.90 -0.67 7.28
CA ARG A 56 -9.68 -0.01 8.32
C ARG A 56 -9.07 -0.20 9.71
N GLU A 57 -8.57 -1.39 10.00
CA GLU A 57 -7.89 -1.66 11.27
C GLU A 57 -6.58 -0.89 11.39
N ALA A 58 -5.81 -0.77 10.29
CA ALA A 58 -4.59 0.03 10.29
C ALA A 58 -4.89 1.51 10.58
N LYS A 59 -5.97 2.04 10.02
CA LYS A 59 -6.37 3.43 10.26
C LYS A 59 -6.73 3.70 11.71
N LYS A 60 -7.18 2.70 12.45
CA LYS A 60 -7.46 2.85 13.88
C LYS A 60 -6.18 2.91 14.71
N LEU A 61 -5.09 2.31 14.23
CA LEU A 61 -3.83 2.22 14.94
C LEU A 61 -2.84 3.33 14.60
N THR A 62 -2.98 3.98 13.46
CA THR A 62 -2.07 5.04 13.03
C THR A 62 -2.79 6.06 12.16
N ASP A 63 -2.39 7.33 12.29
CA ASP A 63 -2.78 8.40 11.37
C ASP A 63 -1.66 8.69 10.35
N LYS A 64 -0.54 7.97 10.43
CA LYS A 64 0.59 8.13 9.51
C LYS A 64 0.32 7.42 8.18
N PRO A 65 1.00 7.83 7.10
CA PRO A 65 0.85 7.16 5.81
C PRO A 65 1.23 5.68 5.88
N PHE A 66 0.41 4.85 5.26
CA PHE A 66 0.73 3.45 5.00
C PHE A 66 0.21 3.10 3.62
N GLY A 67 0.63 1.96 3.09
CA GLY A 67 0.25 1.55 1.76
C GLY A 67 -0.22 0.11 1.69
N VAL A 68 -0.55 -0.29 0.47
CA VAL A 68 -0.98 -1.66 0.16
C VAL A 68 -0.17 -2.16 -1.01
N ASN A 69 0.35 -3.38 -0.91
CA ASN A 69 1.02 -4.04 -2.02
C ASN A 69 0.02 -4.91 -2.77
N ILE A 70 -0.09 -4.71 -4.08
CA ILE A 70 -1.01 -5.46 -4.94
C ILE A 70 -0.22 -6.26 -5.96
N MET A 71 -0.45 -7.59 -5.99
CA MET A 71 0.08 -8.47 -7.04
C MET A 71 -0.86 -8.37 -8.23
N LEU A 72 -0.38 -7.80 -9.33
CA LEU A 72 -1.23 -7.48 -10.48
C LEU A 72 -1.75 -8.71 -11.23
N MET A 73 -1.10 -9.86 -11.07
CA MET A 73 -1.57 -11.11 -11.65
C MET A 73 -2.62 -11.82 -10.80
N HIS A 74 -2.91 -11.30 -9.62
CA HIS A 74 -3.92 -11.89 -8.75
C HIS A 74 -5.32 -11.75 -9.38
N PRO A 75 -6.18 -12.79 -9.32
CA PRO A 75 -7.53 -12.70 -9.91
C PRO A 75 -8.38 -11.57 -9.35
N LEU A 76 -8.13 -11.14 -8.12
CA LEU A 76 -8.87 -10.05 -7.46
C LEU A 76 -8.18 -8.68 -7.56
N ALA A 77 -7.17 -8.55 -8.43
CA ALA A 77 -6.43 -7.29 -8.55
C ALA A 77 -7.34 -6.09 -8.85
N ASP A 78 -8.35 -6.26 -9.71
CA ASP A 78 -9.30 -5.19 -10.01
C ASP A 78 -10.06 -4.74 -8.76
N GLU A 79 -10.45 -5.69 -7.91
CA GLU A 79 -11.16 -5.38 -6.66
C GLU A 79 -10.25 -4.69 -5.67
N PHE A 80 -9.01 -5.15 -5.50
CA PHE A 80 -8.02 -4.50 -4.64
C PHE A 80 -7.76 -3.07 -5.10
N ALA A 81 -7.64 -2.86 -6.42
CA ALA A 81 -7.40 -1.54 -6.98
C ALA A 81 -8.51 -0.55 -6.64
N LYS A 82 -9.75 -0.99 -6.60
CA LYS A 82 -10.89 -0.17 -6.22
C LYS A 82 -10.93 0.09 -4.71
N ILE A 83 -10.64 -0.94 -3.91
CA ILE A 83 -10.67 -0.84 -2.45
C ILE A 83 -9.68 0.21 -1.95
N VAL A 84 -8.47 0.26 -2.49
CA VAL A 84 -7.48 1.25 -2.05
C VAL A 84 -7.95 2.68 -2.34
N VAL A 85 -8.69 2.90 -3.42
CA VAL A 85 -9.30 4.20 -3.71
C VAL A 85 -10.41 4.51 -2.71
N GLU A 86 -11.32 3.57 -2.54
CA GLU A 86 -12.49 3.74 -1.66
C GLU A 86 -12.11 3.99 -0.22
N GLU A 87 -11.07 3.29 0.27
CA GLU A 87 -10.62 3.41 1.66
C GLU A 87 -9.57 4.51 1.86
N GLY A 88 -9.21 5.24 0.82
CA GLY A 88 -8.31 6.40 0.94
C GLY A 88 -6.86 6.05 1.28
N VAL A 89 -6.37 4.94 0.79
CA VAL A 89 -4.97 4.55 0.95
C VAL A 89 -4.08 5.54 0.21
N GLN A 90 -2.96 5.95 0.80
CA GLN A 90 -2.09 6.97 0.22
C GLN A 90 -1.04 6.44 -0.74
N VAL A 91 -0.61 5.19 -0.55
CA VAL A 91 0.48 4.61 -1.34
C VAL A 91 0.10 3.19 -1.76
N VAL A 92 0.38 2.85 -3.01
CA VAL A 92 0.22 1.50 -3.54
C VAL A 92 1.54 1.06 -4.14
N THR A 93 2.02 -0.12 -3.77
CA THR A 93 3.11 -0.78 -4.48
C THR A 93 2.53 -1.91 -5.32
N THR A 94 3.13 -2.18 -6.47
CA THR A 94 2.64 -3.24 -7.35
C THR A 94 3.76 -4.18 -7.73
N GLY A 95 3.41 -5.46 -7.93
CA GLY A 95 4.33 -6.46 -8.41
C GLY A 95 3.66 -7.37 -9.42
N ALA A 96 4.45 -8.21 -10.10
CA ALA A 96 3.97 -9.24 -11.01
C ALA A 96 3.06 -8.70 -12.13
N GLY A 97 3.50 -7.65 -12.82
CA GLY A 97 2.76 -7.13 -13.97
C GLY A 97 2.93 -5.64 -14.18
N ASN A 98 2.18 -5.12 -15.15
CA ASN A 98 2.21 -3.70 -15.52
C ASN A 98 1.00 -3.00 -14.89
N PRO A 99 1.24 -1.96 -14.07
CA PRO A 99 0.14 -1.24 -13.40
C PRO A 99 -0.62 -0.27 -14.30
N GLY A 100 -0.26 -0.16 -15.59
CA GLY A 100 -0.83 0.84 -16.51
C GLY A 100 -2.34 0.90 -16.51
N LYS A 101 -3.01 -0.25 -16.33
CA LYS A 101 -4.46 -0.34 -16.29
C LYS A 101 -5.08 0.49 -15.15
N TYR A 102 -4.36 0.69 -14.04
CA TYR A 102 -4.89 1.34 -12.85
C TYR A 102 -4.29 2.73 -12.59
N ILE A 103 -3.22 3.10 -13.26
CA ILE A 103 -2.45 4.31 -12.96
C ILE A 103 -3.34 5.57 -12.98
N GLN A 104 -4.17 5.71 -14.00
CA GLN A 104 -5.04 6.88 -14.14
C GLN A 104 -5.99 7.02 -12.94
N MET A 105 -6.65 5.94 -12.57
CA MET A 105 -7.59 5.92 -11.44
C MET A 105 -6.88 6.27 -10.13
N TRP A 106 -5.70 5.69 -9.90
CA TRP A 106 -4.95 5.95 -8.68
C TRP A 106 -4.42 7.39 -8.63
N LYS A 107 -3.92 7.91 -9.74
CA LYS A 107 -3.46 9.30 -9.79
C LYS A 107 -4.59 10.29 -9.51
N GLU A 108 -5.75 10.05 -10.08
CA GLU A 108 -6.92 10.89 -9.83
C GLU A 108 -7.36 10.87 -8.37
N ALA A 109 -7.12 9.75 -7.68
CA ALA A 109 -7.41 9.62 -6.25
C ALA A 109 -6.29 10.16 -5.35
N GLY A 110 -5.20 10.66 -5.92
CA GLY A 110 -4.07 11.19 -5.16
C GLY A 110 -3.16 10.11 -4.59
N ILE A 111 -3.25 8.88 -5.07
CA ILE A 111 -2.42 7.76 -4.59
C ILE A 111 -1.05 7.80 -5.25
N LYS A 112 0.00 7.63 -4.43
CA LYS A 112 1.37 7.47 -4.93
C LYS A 112 1.58 6.02 -5.30
N VAL A 113 2.06 5.76 -6.50
CA VAL A 113 2.25 4.40 -7.01
C VAL A 113 3.74 4.10 -7.14
N ILE A 114 4.17 2.99 -6.55
CA ILE A 114 5.56 2.53 -6.61
C ILE A 114 5.54 1.13 -7.25
N PRO A 115 5.74 1.04 -8.56
CA PRO A 115 5.76 -0.27 -9.22
C PRO A 115 7.08 -0.99 -8.98
N VAL A 116 6.99 -2.29 -8.68
CA VAL A 116 8.15 -3.16 -8.64
C VAL A 116 8.33 -3.72 -10.06
N VAL A 117 9.48 -3.50 -10.64
CA VAL A 117 9.75 -3.85 -12.03
C VAL A 117 11.03 -4.67 -12.13
N ALA A 118 11.13 -5.46 -13.19
CA ALA A 118 12.40 -6.12 -13.55
C ALA A 118 13.32 -5.04 -14.14
N ALA A 119 14.60 -5.17 -13.84
CA ALA A 119 15.59 -4.20 -14.29
C ALA A 119 15.73 -4.15 -15.81
#